data_19ee840dac2e3d6a5a7605b8c234ff38
#
_entry.id   19ee840dac2e3d6a5a7605b8c234ff38
#
_cell.length_a   1.000
_cell.length_b   1.000
_cell.length_c   1.000
_cell.angle_alpha   90.00
_cell.angle_beta   90.00
_cell.angle_gamma   90.00
#
_symmetry.space_group_name_H-M   'P 1'
#
loop_
_entity.id
_entity.type
_entity.pdbx_description
1 polymer ?
#
loop_
_entity_poly.entity_id
_entity_poly.type
_entity_poly.pdbx_seq_one_letter_code
_entity_poly.pdbx_strand_id
1 'polypeptide(L)'
;MELNYGKSYLSESEQVRVNRKFCTGIHKNCILYLTDGILQNPVIKNNQYRFSQLQFEKNKAYYGNNHWIIKRNISVLAESLKRALIIRKDDFVSRSDAGQLVPERLWKIGRTDDDKLFNRKKRSEDSEFVIDVLIDSSGSQAGRQAQVAAQGYIISEALSQAGIPHRVTGYCAFWGYTVLQRFRDYEDPRETNERIFQFRAYANNR
;
A
#
# COMPACT_ATOMS: atom_id res chain seq x y z
N MET A 1 12.94 -19.58 7.35
CA MET A 1 12.11 -18.42 6.99
C MET A 1 10.71 -18.54 7.58
N GLU A 2 10.01 -19.65 7.35
CA GLU A 2 8.61 -19.84 7.80
C GLU A 2 8.36 -19.66 9.29
N LEU A 3 9.30 -20.06 10.15
CA LEU A 3 9.18 -19.90 11.62
C LEU A 3 9.16 -18.42 12.03
N ASN A 4 9.81 -17.54 11.27
CA ASN A 4 9.94 -16.12 11.61
C ASN A 4 8.89 -15.26 10.93
N TYR A 5 8.54 -15.60 9.67
CA TYR A 5 7.73 -14.75 8.81
C TYR A 5 6.43 -15.40 8.32
N GLY A 6 6.19 -16.67 8.67
CA GLY A 6 5.07 -17.45 8.13
C GLY A 6 5.37 -17.99 6.73
N LYS A 7 4.41 -18.70 6.16
CA LYS A 7 4.54 -19.25 4.82
C LYS A 7 4.55 -18.17 3.75
N SER A 8 5.29 -18.44 2.66
CA SER A 8 5.16 -17.62 1.46
C SER A 8 3.76 -17.80 0.86
N TYR A 9 3.18 -16.74 0.32
CA TYR A 9 1.95 -16.81 -0.45
C TYR A 9 2.18 -17.22 -1.91
N LEU A 10 3.45 -17.30 -2.34
CA LEU A 10 3.84 -17.85 -3.64
C LEU A 10 4.15 -19.34 -3.53
N SER A 11 3.81 -20.09 -4.56
CA SER A 11 4.29 -21.45 -4.74
C SER A 11 5.81 -21.47 -4.96
N GLU A 12 6.47 -22.62 -4.72
CA GLU A 12 7.92 -22.75 -4.93
C GLU A 12 8.34 -22.40 -6.37
N SER A 13 7.58 -22.81 -7.36
CA SER A 13 7.84 -22.53 -8.78
C SER A 13 7.74 -21.03 -9.10
N GLU A 14 6.76 -20.34 -8.52
CA GLU A 14 6.61 -18.88 -8.66
C GLU A 14 7.72 -18.13 -7.94
N GLN A 15 8.10 -18.59 -6.76
CA GLN A 15 9.21 -18.03 -5.99
C GLN A 15 10.52 -18.08 -6.78
N VAL A 16 10.82 -19.19 -7.41
CA VAL A 16 12.00 -19.37 -8.29
C VAL A 16 11.91 -18.41 -9.49
N ARG A 17 10.74 -18.31 -10.13
CA ARG A 17 10.52 -17.41 -11.27
C ARG A 17 10.71 -15.94 -10.89
N VAL A 18 10.18 -15.52 -9.75
CA VAL A 18 10.33 -14.16 -9.23
C VAL A 18 11.80 -13.85 -8.94
N ASN A 19 12.49 -14.75 -8.23
CA ASN A 19 13.91 -14.57 -7.92
C ASN A 19 14.75 -14.49 -9.20
N ARG A 20 14.52 -15.34 -10.18
CA ARG A 20 15.23 -15.32 -11.46
C ARG A 20 15.02 -13.99 -12.22
N LYS A 21 13.82 -13.40 -12.10
CA LYS A 21 13.47 -12.15 -12.80
C LYS A 21 14.05 -10.91 -12.13
N PHE A 22 14.02 -10.85 -10.79
CA PHE A 22 14.33 -9.62 -10.04
C PHE A 22 15.70 -9.66 -9.35
N CYS A 23 16.18 -10.83 -8.96
CA CYS A 23 17.50 -10.98 -8.31
C CYS A 23 18.61 -11.10 -9.36
N THR A 24 18.86 -10.02 -10.09
CA THR A 24 19.87 -9.95 -11.17
C THR A 24 20.82 -8.76 -10.95
N GLY A 25 21.93 -8.71 -11.66
CA GLY A 25 22.90 -7.62 -11.55
C GLY A 25 23.47 -7.50 -10.13
N ILE A 26 23.36 -6.32 -9.54
CA ILE A 26 23.81 -6.05 -8.16
C ILE A 26 23.04 -6.83 -7.09
N HIS A 27 21.84 -7.32 -7.42
CA HIS A 27 20.97 -8.09 -6.53
C HIS A 27 21.08 -9.61 -6.73
N LYS A 28 22.08 -10.08 -7.48
CA LYS A 28 22.26 -11.52 -7.82
C LYS A 28 22.33 -12.45 -6.60
N ASN A 29 22.80 -11.94 -5.46
CA ASN A 29 22.93 -12.69 -4.20
C ASN A 29 21.74 -12.50 -3.25
N CYS A 30 20.71 -11.76 -3.65
CA CYS A 30 19.50 -11.57 -2.85
C CYS A 30 18.49 -12.66 -3.19
N ILE A 31 17.71 -13.06 -2.19
CA ILE A 31 16.57 -13.96 -2.35
C ILE A 31 15.34 -13.22 -1.84
N LEU A 32 14.35 -13.01 -2.69
CA LEU A 32 13.08 -12.42 -2.29
C LEU A 32 12.25 -13.46 -1.54
N TYR A 33 11.62 -13.07 -0.46
CA TYR A 33 10.67 -13.87 0.28
C TYR A 33 9.40 -13.04 0.53
N LEU A 34 8.31 -13.47 -0.10
CA LEU A 34 7.03 -12.76 -0.07
C LEU A 34 6.05 -13.50 0.85
N THR A 35 5.50 -12.82 1.85
CA THR A 35 4.65 -13.44 2.86
C THR A 35 3.57 -12.48 3.36
N ASP A 36 2.47 -13.04 3.89
CA ASP A 36 1.45 -12.30 4.63
C ASP A 36 1.78 -12.18 6.13
N GLY A 37 2.89 -12.77 6.57
CA GLY A 37 3.34 -12.67 7.95
C GLY A 37 2.50 -13.47 8.96
N ILE A 38 1.65 -14.38 8.49
CA ILE A 38 0.78 -15.19 9.35
C ILE A 38 1.60 -16.33 9.95
N LEU A 39 1.91 -16.19 11.23
CA LEU A 39 2.57 -17.25 11.97
C LEU A 39 1.54 -18.27 12.47
N GLN A 40 1.78 -19.54 12.18
CA GLN A 40 1.00 -20.62 12.75
C GLN A 40 1.39 -20.82 14.21
N ASN A 41 0.40 -21.07 15.08
CA ASN A 41 0.68 -21.42 16.48
C ASN A 41 1.36 -22.80 16.50
N PRO A 42 2.65 -22.89 16.79
CA PRO A 42 3.35 -24.17 16.72
C PRO A 42 3.07 -25.01 17.97
N VAL A 43 2.94 -26.31 17.79
CA VAL A 43 2.86 -27.27 18.89
C VAL A 43 4.15 -27.27 19.72
N ILE A 44 5.28 -26.91 19.11
CA ILE A 44 6.59 -26.74 19.76
C ILE A 44 6.78 -25.26 20.08
N LYS A 45 7.20 -24.92 21.30
CA LYS A 45 7.39 -23.55 21.79
C LYS A 45 8.17 -22.69 20.78
N ASN A 46 7.48 -21.91 19.96
CA ASN A 46 8.08 -20.93 19.08
C ASN A 46 8.00 -19.55 19.76
N ASN A 47 9.12 -19.06 20.24
CA ASN A 47 9.21 -17.73 20.85
C ASN A 47 8.79 -16.62 19.88
N GLN A 48 8.94 -16.81 18.58
CA GLN A 48 8.55 -15.82 17.55
C GLN A 48 7.04 -15.60 17.52
N TYR A 49 6.23 -16.66 17.61
CA TYR A 49 4.78 -16.53 17.69
C TYR A 49 4.36 -15.71 18.92
N ARG A 50 4.90 -16.07 20.10
CA ARG A 50 4.61 -15.35 21.34
C ARG A 50 5.06 -13.88 21.26
N PHE A 51 6.25 -13.64 20.73
CA PHE A 51 6.77 -12.29 20.51
C PHE A 51 5.86 -11.48 19.57
N SER A 52 5.35 -12.11 18.50
CA SER A 52 4.44 -11.44 17.58
C SER A 52 3.14 -11.01 18.24
N GLN A 53 2.57 -11.86 19.09
CA GLN A 53 1.33 -11.53 19.82
C GLN A 53 1.55 -10.37 20.80
N LEU A 54 2.62 -10.44 21.59
CA LEU A 54 2.98 -9.36 22.53
C LEU A 54 3.23 -8.03 21.80
N GLN A 55 3.87 -8.06 20.62
CA GLN A 55 4.11 -6.85 19.86
C GLN A 55 2.81 -6.28 19.25
N PHE A 56 1.93 -7.14 18.76
CA PHE A 56 0.61 -6.75 18.30
C PHE A 56 -0.20 -6.06 19.40
N GLU A 57 -0.23 -6.62 20.60
CA GLU A 57 -0.89 -6.01 21.76
C GLU A 57 -0.30 -4.65 22.11
N LYS A 58 1.03 -4.51 22.11
CA LYS A 58 1.72 -3.24 22.35
C LYS A 58 1.36 -2.19 21.29
N ASN A 59 1.32 -2.59 20.02
CA ASN A 59 0.95 -1.69 18.93
C ASN A 59 -0.51 -1.23 19.05
N LYS A 60 -1.43 -2.14 19.39
CA LYS A 60 -2.84 -1.80 19.66
C LYS A 60 -3.02 -0.93 20.90
N ALA A 61 -2.28 -1.20 21.97
CA ALA A 61 -2.32 -0.37 23.17
C ALA A 61 -1.83 1.06 22.89
N TYR A 62 -0.75 1.21 22.08
CA TYR A 62 -0.28 2.52 21.65
C TYR A 62 -1.35 3.27 20.85
N TYR A 63 -2.02 2.59 19.92
CA TYR A 63 -3.14 3.16 19.18
C TYR A 63 -4.27 3.62 20.13
N GLY A 64 -4.67 2.79 21.08
CA GLY A 64 -5.71 3.11 22.06
C GLY A 64 -5.38 4.36 22.87
N ASN A 65 -4.14 4.45 23.38
CA ASN A 65 -3.67 5.58 24.18
C ASN A 65 -3.59 6.89 23.37
N ASN A 66 -3.40 6.81 22.05
CA ASN A 66 -3.25 7.96 21.17
C ASN A 66 -4.42 8.12 20.19
N HIS A 67 -5.54 7.45 20.45
CA HIS A 67 -6.69 7.34 19.55
C HIS A 67 -7.15 8.69 18.96
N TRP A 68 -7.30 9.71 19.80
CA TRP A 68 -7.77 11.03 19.38
C TRP A 68 -6.85 11.71 18.39
N ILE A 69 -5.53 11.69 18.67
CA ILE A 69 -4.51 12.28 17.80
C ILE A 69 -4.47 11.53 16.47
N ILE A 70 -4.48 10.20 16.52
CA ILE A 70 -4.44 9.34 15.35
C ILE A 70 -5.67 9.58 14.46
N LYS A 71 -6.87 9.61 15.04
CA LYS A 71 -8.12 9.86 14.30
C LYS A 71 -8.12 11.24 13.64
N ARG A 72 -7.65 12.27 14.35
CA ARG A 72 -7.49 13.62 13.77
C ARG A 72 -6.51 13.62 12.59
N ASN A 73 -5.35 12.97 12.74
CA ASN A 73 -4.33 12.90 11.69
C ASN A 73 -4.86 12.16 10.45
N ILE A 74 -5.63 11.08 10.62
CA ILE A 74 -6.30 10.37 9.53
C ILE A 74 -7.23 11.32 8.77
N SER A 75 -8.09 12.06 9.47
CA SER A 75 -9.04 12.99 8.83
C SER A 75 -8.33 14.10 8.06
N VAL A 76 -7.33 14.73 8.68
CA VAL A 76 -6.54 15.81 8.03
C VAL A 76 -5.83 15.30 6.78
N LEU A 77 -5.19 14.12 6.86
CA LEU A 77 -4.50 13.54 5.72
C LEU A 77 -5.48 13.12 4.61
N ALA A 78 -6.60 12.50 4.97
CA ALA A 78 -7.64 12.10 4.01
C ALA A 78 -8.22 13.31 3.27
N GLU A 79 -8.50 14.41 3.96
CA GLU A 79 -8.95 15.65 3.31
C GLU A 79 -7.90 16.25 2.40
N SER A 80 -6.63 16.25 2.82
CA SER A 80 -5.51 16.75 1.99
C SER A 80 -5.35 15.92 0.73
N LEU A 81 -5.45 14.59 0.84
CA LEU A 81 -5.43 13.67 -0.31
C LEU A 81 -6.61 13.92 -1.25
N LYS A 82 -7.83 14.04 -0.72
CA LYS A 82 -9.03 14.34 -1.53
C LYS A 82 -8.88 15.65 -2.29
N ARG A 83 -8.38 16.71 -1.65
CA ARG A 83 -8.12 18.01 -2.30
C ARG A 83 -7.08 17.88 -3.41
N ALA A 84 -5.97 17.18 -3.15
CA ALA A 84 -4.94 16.95 -4.16
C ALA A 84 -5.47 16.15 -5.37
N LEU A 85 -6.37 15.19 -5.14
CA LEU A 85 -7.05 14.44 -6.20
C LEU A 85 -8.01 15.30 -7.01
N ILE A 86 -8.76 16.19 -6.34
CA ILE A 86 -9.67 17.13 -7.03
C ILE A 86 -8.88 18.07 -7.95
N ILE A 87 -7.73 18.57 -7.48
CA ILE A 87 -6.85 19.43 -8.27
C ILE A 87 -6.23 18.67 -9.45
N ARG A 88 -5.90 17.37 -9.29
CA ARG A 88 -5.38 16.52 -10.37
C ARG A 88 -6.45 15.99 -11.33
N LYS A 89 -7.71 15.97 -10.90
CA LYS A 89 -8.85 15.76 -11.81
C LYS A 89 -9.06 17.02 -12.65
N ASP A 90 -7.99 17.53 -13.25
CA ASP A 90 -8.11 18.42 -14.39
C ASP A 90 -9.00 17.70 -15.38
N ASP A 91 -10.18 18.28 -15.60
CA ASP A 91 -11.20 17.78 -16.49
C ASP A 91 -10.53 17.31 -17.79
N PHE A 92 -10.46 16.02 -18.00
CA PHE A 92 -10.01 15.48 -19.29
C PHE A 92 -11.04 15.94 -20.31
N VAL A 93 -10.73 17.05 -20.97
CA VAL A 93 -11.57 17.63 -21.98
C VAL A 93 -11.39 16.81 -23.25
N SER A 94 -12.25 15.83 -23.45
CA SER A 94 -12.26 15.06 -24.71
C SER A 94 -13.12 15.77 -25.74
N ARG A 95 -12.66 15.74 -27.01
CA ARG A 95 -13.47 16.17 -28.15
C ARG A 95 -14.64 15.21 -28.29
N SER A 96 -15.86 15.73 -28.44
CA SER A 96 -17.10 14.94 -28.48
C SER A 96 -18.12 15.59 -29.37
N ASP A 97 -19.13 14.81 -29.72
CA ASP A 97 -20.29 15.25 -30.49
C ASP A 97 -21.34 15.97 -29.64
N ALA A 98 -21.16 15.95 -28.30
CA ALA A 98 -22.06 16.59 -27.36
C ALA A 98 -21.29 17.15 -26.16
N GLY A 99 -21.74 18.27 -25.56
CA GLY A 99 -21.14 18.93 -24.42
C GLY A 99 -21.08 20.45 -24.58
N GLN A 100 -19.98 21.06 -24.14
CA GLN A 100 -19.76 22.50 -24.28
C GLN A 100 -19.25 22.80 -25.66
N LEU A 101 -19.99 23.61 -26.41
CA LEU A 101 -19.61 24.05 -27.76
C LEU A 101 -18.30 24.85 -27.71
N VAL A 102 -17.41 24.58 -28.68
CA VAL A 102 -16.14 25.31 -28.88
C VAL A 102 -16.28 26.19 -30.11
N PRO A 103 -16.52 27.51 -29.96
CA PRO A 103 -16.78 28.40 -31.08
C PRO A 103 -15.67 28.38 -32.13
N GLU A 104 -14.42 28.22 -31.72
CA GLU A 104 -13.25 28.17 -32.60
C GLU A 104 -13.25 26.96 -33.56
N ARG A 105 -14.16 26.00 -33.35
CA ARG A 105 -14.28 24.81 -34.20
C ARG A 105 -15.47 24.86 -35.18
N LEU A 106 -16.32 25.89 -35.10
CA LEU A 106 -17.50 25.99 -35.93
C LEU A 106 -17.19 26.08 -37.45
N TRP A 107 -16.00 26.58 -37.79
CA TRP A 107 -15.55 26.63 -39.17
C TRP A 107 -15.42 25.25 -39.86
N LYS A 108 -15.38 24.17 -39.09
CA LYS A 108 -15.29 22.79 -39.59
C LYS A 108 -16.61 22.28 -40.17
N ILE A 109 -17.73 22.87 -39.78
CA ILE A 109 -19.06 22.46 -40.26
C ILE A 109 -19.12 22.55 -41.75
N GLY A 110 -19.39 21.42 -42.40
CA GLY A 110 -19.48 21.30 -43.88
C GLY A 110 -18.15 21.40 -44.62
N ARG A 111 -17.00 21.46 -43.91
CA ARG A 111 -15.66 21.51 -44.51
C ARG A 111 -14.78 20.31 -44.21
N THR A 112 -15.08 19.61 -43.13
CA THR A 112 -14.34 18.41 -42.67
C THR A 112 -15.33 17.36 -42.19
N ASP A 113 -14.94 16.09 -42.28
CA ASP A 113 -15.71 14.95 -41.73
C ASP A 113 -15.59 14.81 -40.19
N ASP A 114 -14.93 15.78 -39.53
CA ASP A 114 -14.73 15.76 -38.06
C ASP A 114 -15.81 16.60 -37.37
N ASP A 115 -16.91 15.94 -36.97
CA ASP A 115 -18.07 16.55 -36.32
C ASP A 115 -17.87 16.84 -34.80
N LYS A 116 -16.65 16.65 -34.28
CA LYS A 116 -16.37 16.84 -32.84
C LYS A 116 -16.19 18.31 -32.48
N LEU A 117 -17.29 19.02 -32.43
CA LEU A 117 -17.35 20.46 -32.17
C LEU A 117 -17.43 20.82 -30.69
N PHE A 118 -17.72 19.83 -29.85
CA PHE A 118 -17.95 20.02 -28.45
C PHE A 118 -16.76 19.48 -27.61
N ASN A 119 -16.59 20.09 -26.46
CA ASN A 119 -15.76 19.55 -25.41
C ASN A 119 -16.65 18.86 -24.36
N ARG A 120 -16.39 17.60 -24.06
CA ARG A 120 -17.04 16.86 -22.99
C ARG A 120 -16.08 16.66 -21.85
N LYS A 121 -16.45 17.19 -20.70
CA LYS A 121 -15.74 16.89 -19.45
C LYS A 121 -16.07 15.47 -19.03
N LYS A 122 -15.13 14.56 -19.16
CA LYS A 122 -15.29 13.20 -18.66
C LYS A 122 -14.77 13.18 -17.21
N ARG A 123 -15.68 13.10 -16.25
CA ARG A 123 -15.33 12.81 -14.86
C ARG A 123 -14.89 11.34 -14.81
N SER A 124 -13.63 11.09 -14.56
CA SER A 124 -13.20 9.75 -14.16
C SER A 124 -13.64 9.56 -12.71
N GLU A 125 -14.54 8.61 -12.46
CA GLU A 125 -14.98 8.27 -11.10
C GLU A 125 -13.94 7.41 -10.38
N ASP A 126 -13.07 6.73 -11.14
CA ASP A 126 -12.03 5.86 -10.59
C ASP A 126 -10.70 6.59 -10.43
N SER A 127 -9.96 6.23 -9.38
CA SER A 127 -8.59 6.71 -9.23
C SER A 127 -7.72 6.08 -10.33
N GLU A 128 -7.12 6.93 -11.18
CA GLU A 128 -6.23 6.49 -12.26
C GLU A 128 -4.88 5.94 -11.76
N PHE A 129 -4.65 5.91 -10.46
CA PHE A 129 -3.40 5.49 -9.85
C PHE A 129 -3.64 4.67 -8.59
N VAL A 130 -2.66 3.86 -8.27
CA VAL A 130 -2.56 3.08 -7.03
C VAL A 130 -1.35 3.54 -6.23
N ILE A 131 -1.36 3.31 -4.92
CA ILE A 131 -0.25 3.69 -4.04
C ILE A 131 0.31 2.45 -3.36
N ASP A 132 1.64 2.27 -3.45
CA ASP A 132 2.39 1.31 -2.63
C ASP A 132 3.02 2.03 -1.45
N VAL A 133 2.67 1.60 -0.24
CA VAL A 133 3.25 2.07 1.02
C VAL A 133 4.26 1.04 1.49
N LEU A 134 5.54 1.42 1.49
CA LEU A 134 6.62 0.57 1.98
C LEU A 134 7.02 1.00 3.39
N ILE A 135 7.00 0.07 4.34
CA ILE A 135 7.36 0.31 5.74
C ILE A 135 8.66 -0.41 6.05
N ASP A 136 9.66 0.32 6.51
CA ASP A 136 10.93 -0.26 6.96
C ASP A 136 10.73 -1.07 8.24
N SER A 137 10.95 -2.38 8.15
CA SER A 137 10.86 -3.34 9.24
C SER A 137 12.24 -3.78 9.75
N SER A 138 13.30 -3.01 9.46
CA SER A 138 14.65 -3.31 9.91
C SER A 138 14.78 -3.20 11.44
N GLY A 139 15.84 -3.80 11.99
CA GLY A 139 16.11 -3.81 13.42
C GLY A 139 16.29 -2.43 14.05
N SER A 140 16.62 -1.41 13.25
CA SER A 140 16.71 0.00 13.69
C SER A 140 15.37 0.55 14.20
N GLN A 141 14.25 -0.04 13.77
CA GLN A 141 12.91 0.36 14.20
C GLN A 141 12.47 -0.31 15.52
N ALA A 142 13.30 -1.19 16.15
CA ALA A 142 12.91 -1.97 17.32
C ALA A 142 12.42 -1.11 18.50
N GLY A 143 13.00 0.08 18.70
CA GLY A 143 12.60 1.00 19.78
C GLY A 143 11.30 1.77 19.54
N ARG A 144 10.78 1.81 18.31
CA ARG A 144 9.61 2.62 17.92
C ARG A 144 8.58 1.88 17.08
N GLN A 145 8.52 0.57 17.20
CA GLN A 145 7.63 -0.28 16.40
C GLN A 145 6.16 0.16 16.47
N ALA A 146 5.66 0.51 17.66
CA ALA A 146 4.29 0.94 17.84
C ALA A 146 3.98 2.28 17.13
N GLN A 147 4.95 3.20 17.11
CA GLN A 147 4.81 4.47 16.39
C GLN A 147 4.79 4.24 14.87
N VAL A 148 5.69 3.38 14.36
CA VAL A 148 5.75 3.04 12.93
C VAL A 148 4.46 2.35 12.49
N ALA A 149 3.97 1.38 13.27
CA ALA A 149 2.69 0.72 13.01
C ALA A 149 1.51 1.73 12.98
N ALA A 150 1.47 2.66 13.93
CA ALA A 150 0.45 3.70 13.97
C ALA A 150 0.54 4.64 12.76
N GLN A 151 1.75 5.02 12.32
CA GLN A 151 1.94 5.84 11.12
C GLN A 151 1.48 5.11 9.85
N GLY A 152 1.87 3.84 9.69
CA GLY A 152 1.39 3.00 8.58
C GLY A 152 -0.13 2.89 8.56
N TYR A 153 -0.75 2.70 9.73
CA TYR A 153 -2.20 2.66 9.89
C TYR A 153 -2.87 3.99 9.52
N ILE A 154 -2.31 5.15 9.96
CA ILE A 154 -2.82 6.48 9.61
C ILE A 154 -2.83 6.68 8.09
N ILE A 155 -1.74 6.34 7.42
CA ILE A 155 -1.61 6.49 5.96
C ILE A 155 -2.62 5.59 5.25
N SER A 156 -2.70 4.31 5.63
CA SER A 156 -3.61 3.34 5.03
C SER A 156 -5.08 3.73 5.23
N GLU A 157 -5.47 4.16 6.44
CA GLU A 157 -6.81 4.64 6.73
C GLU A 157 -7.17 5.90 5.94
N ALA A 158 -6.24 6.85 5.82
CA ALA A 158 -6.47 8.06 5.05
C ALA A 158 -6.63 7.78 3.55
N LEU A 159 -5.84 6.86 2.99
CA LEU A 159 -5.97 6.39 1.62
C LEU A 159 -7.30 5.67 1.38
N SER A 160 -7.72 4.81 2.31
CA SER A 160 -9.05 4.16 2.26
C SER A 160 -10.19 5.18 2.28
N GLN A 161 -10.11 6.20 3.14
CA GLN A 161 -11.11 7.28 3.20
C GLN A 161 -11.11 8.18 1.96
N ALA A 162 -9.97 8.31 1.30
CA ALA A 162 -9.84 9.05 0.04
C ALA A 162 -10.30 8.22 -1.18
N GLY A 163 -10.61 6.92 -1.01
CA GLY A 163 -10.99 6.02 -2.10
C GLY A 163 -9.82 5.67 -3.04
N ILE A 164 -8.58 5.68 -2.52
CA ILE A 164 -7.38 5.36 -3.29
C ILE A 164 -7.00 3.89 -3.05
N PRO A 165 -6.98 3.05 -4.10
CA PRO A 165 -6.45 1.70 -4.00
C PRO A 165 -4.99 1.72 -3.56
N HIS A 166 -4.65 0.95 -2.53
CA HIS A 166 -3.29 0.96 -2.00
C HIS A 166 -2.91 -0.37 -1.39
N ARG A 167 -1.61 -0.65 -1.45
CA ARG A 167 -0.98 -1.81 -0.83
C ARG A 167 -0.05 -1.33 0.28
N VAL A 168 0.01 -2.08 1.37
CA VAL A 168 0.93 -1.81 2.49
C VAL A 168 1.83 -3.02 2.70
N THR A 169 3.13 -2.81 2.58
CA THR A 169 4.14 -3.86 2.67
C THR A 169 5.27 -3.44 3.58
N GLY A 170 5.60 -4.27 4.57
CA GLY A 170 6.84 -4.13 5.35
C GLY A 170 8.00 -4.80 4.63
N TYR A 171 9.18 -4.20 4.67
CA TYR A 171 10.38 -4.80 4.08
C TYR A 171 11.52 -4.85 5.08
N CYS A 172 12.31 -5.91 5.03
CA CYS A 172 13.56 -6.02 5.78
C CYS A 172 14.54 -6.97 5.08
N ALA A 173 15.81 -6.84 5.43
CA ALA A 173 16.84 -7.80 5.06
C ALA A 173 17.09 -8.77 6.23
N PHE A 174 17.05 -10.07 5.96
CA PHE A 174 17.26 -11.11 6.96
C PHE A 174 18.03 -12.28 6.36
N TRP A 175 19.25 -12.52 6.83
CA TRP A 175 20.10 -13.66 6.43
C TRP A 175 20.23 -13.84 4.90
N GLY A 176 20.45 -12.74 4.15
CA GLY A 176 20.56 -12.79 2.69
C GLY A 176 19.21 -12.82 1.95
N TYR A 177 18.11 -12.86 2.68
CA TYR A 177 16.78 -12.71 2.13
C TYR A 177 16.31 -11.25 2.21
N THR A 178 15.65 -10.79 1.18
CA THR A 178 14.83 -9.59 1.24
C THR A 178 13.39 -10.03 1.47
N VAL A 179 12.88 -9.79 2.66
CA VAL A 179 11.54 -10.18 3.07
C VAL A 179 10.58 -9.04 2.80
N LEU A 180 9.50 -9.33 2.10
CA LEU A 180 8.38 -8.43 1.87
C LEU A 180 7.13 -9.03 2.55
N GLN A 181 6.73 -8.41 3.65
CA GLN A 181 5.53 -8.81 4.39
C GLN A 181 4.37 -7.91 3.98
N ARG A 182 3.36 -8.49 3.34
CA ARG A 182 2.15 -7.78 2.94
C ARG A 182 1.18 -7.70 4.12
N PHE A 183 0.77 -6.49 4.47
CA PHE A 183 -0.28 -6.23 5.47
C PHE A 183 -1.64 -6.03 4.81
N ARG A 184 -1.66 -5.42 3.63
CA ARG A 184 -2.86 -5.12 2.86
C ARG A 184 -2.56 -5.18 1.36
N ASP A 185 -3.52 -5.63 0.56
CA ASP A 185 -3.50 -5.53 -0.91
C ASP A 185 -4.49 -4.46 -1.40
N TYR A 186 -4.43 -4.11 -2.69
CA TYR A 186 -5.20 -3.01 -3.30
C TYR A 186 -6.72 -3.17 -3.16
N GLU A 187 -7.22 -4.39 -3.32
CA GLU A 187 -8.66 -4.71 -3.32
C GLU A 187 -9.18 -5.11 -1.93
N ASP A 188 -8.30 -5.15 -0.93
CA ASP A 188 -8.70 -5.55 0.41
C ASP A 188 -9.70 -4.54 1.02
N PRO A 189 -10.68 -5.01 1.80
CA PRO A 189 -11.60 -4.14 2.51
C PRO A 189 -10.87 -3.31 3.58
N ARG A 190 -11.49 -2.22 4.01
CA ARG A 190 -10.88 -1.27 4.94
C ARG A 190 -10.48 -1.89 6.28
N GLU A 191 -11.23 -2.88 6.75
CA GLU A 191 -10.98 -3.59 8.00
C GLU A 191 -9.62 -4.28 8.02
N THR A 192 -9.08 -4.64 6.84
CA THR A 192 -7.75 -5.25 6.68
C THR A 192 -6.63 -4.33 7.16
N ASN A 193 -6.85 -3.00 7.24
CA ASN A 193 -5.87 -2.04 7.76
C ASN A 193 -5.40 -2.38 9.18
N GLU A 194 -6.24 -3.05 9.99
CA GLU A 194 -5.83 -3.49 11.33
C GLU A 194 -4.65 -4.49 11.32
N ARG A 195 -4.41 -5.19 10.21
CA ARG A 195 -3.26 -6.10 10.07
C ARG A 195 -1.92 -5.36 10.17
N ILE A 196 -1.90 -4.04 9.93
CA ILE A 196 -0.69 -3.22 10.09
C ILE A 196 -0.19 -3.22 11.54
N PHE A 197 -1.07 -3.44 12.53
CA PHE A 197 -0.63 -3.61 13.93
C PHE A 197 0.15 -4.91 14.18
N GLN A 198 0.18 -5.83 13.21
CA GLN A 198 1.09 -6.99 13.23
C GLN A 198 2.53 -6.63 12.87
N PHE A 199 2.80 -5.36 12.57
CA PHE A 199 4.14 -4.85 12.26
C PHE A 199 5.13 -5.19 13.37
N ARG A 200 6.29 -5.69 12.96
CA ARG A 200 7.42 -6.04 13.82
C ARG A 200 8.72 -5.64 13.15
N ALA A 201 9.62 -5.07 13.93
CA ALA A 201 10.99 -4.87 13.50
C ALA A 201 11.81 -6.14 13.76
N TYR A 202 12.57 -6.57 12.80
CA TYR A 202 13.42 -7.75 12.92
C TYR A 202 14.85 -7.31 13.15
N ALA A 203 15.41 -7.68 14.31
CA ALA A 203 16.82 -7.48 14.55
C ALA A 203 17.63 -8.34 13.56
N ASN A 204 18.44 -7.67 12.73
CA ASN A 204 19.50 -8.34 11.99
C ASN A 204 20.52 -8.84 13.03
N ASN A 205 20.42 -10.07 13.45
CA ASN A 205 21.56 -10.73 14.08
C ASN A 205 22.57 -10.99 12.95
N ARG A 206 23.53 -10.07 12.82
CA ARG A 206 24.76 -10.30 12.08
C ARG A 206 25.58 -11.38 12.77
#